data_a19395068eb11d427107b38a306492ec
#
_entry.id   a19395068eb11d427107b38a306492ec
#
_cell.length_a   1.000
_cell.length_b   1.000
_cell.length_c   1.000
_cell.angle_alpha   90.00
_cell.angle_beta   90.00
_cell.angle_gamma   90.00
#
_symmetry.space_group_name_H-M   'P 1'
#
loop_
_entity.id
_entity.type
_entity.pdbx_description
1 polymer ?
#
loop_
_entity_poly.entity_id
_entity_poly.type
_entity_poly.pdbx_seq_one_letter_code
_entity_poly.pdbx_strand_id
1 'polypeptide(L)'
;MSATTATKTGNKYVIDFHSMEKSSILGKTSTGEGASFNGDRIYCGLVTKKKGTGSKAHFHPDETFNYVLKGALKVHMDGMDFVVPTGCLFHIPANMVHIAVATEEGDATYLVWRDRVAEKQGKPITTEA
;
A
#
# COMPACT_ATOMS: atom_id res chain seq x y z
N MET A 1 -9.88 1.39 10.27
CA MET A 1 -9.01 0.22 10.32
C MET A 1 -8.12 0.28 11.56
N SER A 2 -8.12 -0.74 12.31
CA SER A 2 -7.26 -0.81 13.46
C SER A 2 -5.93 -1.45 13.06
N ALA A 3 -4.86 -0.77 13.31
CA ALA A 3 -3.53 -1.30 13.09
C ALA A 3 -2.85 -1.64 14.41
N THR A 4 -3.64 -1.67 15.48
CA THR A 4 -3.08 -1.68 16.81
C THR A 4 -3.14 -3.04 17.47
N THR A 5 -3.37 -4.09 16.70
CA THR A 5 -3.28 -5.43 17.24
C THR A 5 -1.90 -5.62 17.86
N ALA A 6 -1.89 -6.24 19.00
CA ALA A 6 -0.68 -6.46 19.75
C ALA A 6 0.39 -7.10 18.86
N THR A 7 1.55 -6.51 18.84
CA THR A 7 2.72 -7.17 18.26
C THR A 7 3.29 -8.10 19.32
N LYS A 8 3.89 -9.18 18.89
CA LYS A 8 4.45 -10.17 19.83
C LYS A 8 5.88 -9.85 20.26
N THR A 9 6.31 -8.62 20.02
CA THR A 9 7.71 -8.23 20.31
C THR A 9 7.92 -7.87 21.77
N GLY A 10 6.85 -7.58 22.51
CA GLY A 10 6.96 -7.09 23.87
C GLY A 10 7.41 -5.65 23.97
N ASN A 11 7.57 -4.97 22.85
CA ASN A 11 8.04 -3.59 22.77
C ASN A 11 7.10 -2.81 21.87
N LYS A 12 6.44 -1.75 22.40
CA LYS A 12 5.43 -1.00 21.65
C LYS A 12 5.99 -0.25 20.44
N TYR A 13 7.30 -0.09 20.35
CA TYR A 13 7.94 0.60 19.23
C TYR A 13 8.43 -0.36 18.15
N VAL A 14 8.33 -1.66 18.37
CA VAL A 14 8.77 -2.67 17.41
C VAL A 14 7.56 -3.43 16.93
N ILE A 15 7.24 -3.26 15.66
CA ILE A 15 6.04 -3.82 15.03
C ILE A 15 6.47 -4.99 14.14
N ASP A 16 6.01 -6.19 14.47
CA ASP A 16 6.31 -7.37 13.66
C ASP A 16 5.11 -7.67 12.77
N PHE A 17 5.18 -7.24 11.51
CA PHE A 17 4.09 -7.47 10.56
C PHE A 17 3.82 -8.96 10.33
N HIS A 18 4.84 -9.80 10.43
CA HIS A 18 4.67 -11.23 10.17
C HIS A 18 3.89 -11.95 11.26
N SER A 19 3.84 -11.38 12.47
CA SER A 19 3.03 -11.94 13.56
C SER A 19 1.61 -11.42 13.58
N MET A 20 1.28 -10.46 12.71
CA MET A 20 -0.05 -9.88 12.64
C MET A 20 -0.92 -10.65 11.65
N GLU A 21 -2.23 -10.67 11.93
CA GLU A 21 -3.18 -11.26 11.01
C GLU A 21 -3.26 -10.43 9.73
N LYS A 22 -3.23 -11.10 8.58
CA LYS A 22 -3.32 -10.41 7.29
C LYS A 22 -4.76 -10.08 6.96
N SER A 23 -4.96 -8.90 6.38
CA SER A 23 -6.28 -8.45 5.97
C SER A 23 -6.17 -7.55 4.75
N SER A 24 -7.32 -7.17 4.18
CA SER A 24 -7.40 -6.27 3.05
C SER A 24 -7.19 -4.84 3.53
N ILE A 25 -5.93 -4.41 3.63
CA ILE A 25 -5.56 -3.14 4.23
C ILE A 25 -5.65 -1.95 3.26
N LEU A 26 -5.79 -2.21 1.96
CA LEU A 26 -5.85 -1.16 0.94
C LEU A 26 -7.26 -0.85 0.47
N GLY A 27 -8.26 -1.45 1.09
CA GLY A 27 -9.67 -1.18 0.78
C GLY A 27 -10.17 -1.90 -0.46
N LYS A 28 -11.35 -1.44 -0.94
CA LYS A 28 -12.09 -2.15 -2.00
C LYS A 28 -11.50 -1.97 -3.39
N THR A 29 -10.62 -1.00 -3.58
CA THR A 29 -10.05 -0.73 -4.90
C THR A 29 -8.84 -1.59 -5.21
N SER A 30 -8.40 -2.43 -4.27
CA SER A 30 -7.18 -3.21 -4.42
C SER A 30 -7.35 -4.62 -3.87
N THR A 31 -6.64 -5.57 -4.47
CA THR A 31 -6.55 -6.94 -3.97
C THR A 31 -5.46 -7.10 -2.92
N GLY A 32 -4.69 -6.04 -2.62
CA GLY A 32 -3.58 -6.12 -1.68
C GLY A 32 -4.00 -6.56 -0.29
N GLU A 33 -3.26 -7.51 0.26
CA GLU A 33 -3.48 -8.02 1.61
C GLU A 33 -2.21 -7.92 2.41
N GLY A 34 -2.33 -7.67 3.70
CA GLY A 34 -1.16 -7.59 4.55
C GLY A 34 -1.47 -7.10 5.94
N ALA A 35 -0.45 -6.55 6.57
CA ALA A 35 -0.54 -5.99 7.91
C ALA A 35 -0.07 -4.55 7.88
N SER A 36 -0.59 -3.74 8.79
CA SER A 36 -0.27 -2.32 8.79
C SER A 36 -0.23 -1.74 10.20
N PHE A 37 0.37 -0.57 10.31
CA PHE A 37 0.46 0.16 11.57
C PHE A 37 0.24 1.65 11.30
N ASN A 38 -0.59 2.26 12.13
CA ASN A 38 -0.80 3.71 12.10
C ASN A 38 0.08 4.39 13.13
N GLY A 39 1.08 5.14 12.67
CA GLY A 39 1.73 6.13 13.51
C GLY A 39 0.83 7.36 13.64
N ASP A 40 1.33 8.39 14.31
CA ASP A 40 0.57 9.64 14.43
C ASP A 40 0.37 10.32 13.08
N ARG A 41 1.41 10.37 12.28
CA ARG A 41 1.42 11.09 11.01
C ARG A 41 1.59 10.21 9.80
N ILE A 42 2.10 9.00 10.00
CA ILE A 42 2.51 8.11 8.92
C ILE A 42 1.88 6.74 9.14
N TYR A 43 1.28 6.24 8.07
CA TYR A 43 0.80 4.87 7.97
C TYR A 43 1.86 4.05 7.25
N CYS A 44 2.10 2.83 7.72
CA CYS A 44 3.00 1.90 7.05
C CYS A 44 2.37 0.52 7.00
N GLY A 45 2.55 -0.17 5.87
CA GLY A 45 2.04 -1.52 5.72
C GLY A 45 2.96 -2.39 4.90
N LEU A 46 2.86 -3.68 5.12
CA LEU A 46 3.52 -4.70 4.30
C LEU A 46 2.43 -5.42 3.52
N VAL A 47 2.46 -5.33 2.19
CA VAL A 47 1.36 -5.72 1.32
C VAL A 47 1.84 -6.74 0.31
N THR A 48 1.00 -7.74 0.04
CA THR A 48 1.19 -8.66 -1.09
C THR A 48 -0.02 -8.61 -2.00
N LYS A 49 0.25 -8.48 -3.30
CA LYS A 49 -0.75 -8.63 -4.36
C LYS A 49 -0.46 -9.90 -5.12
N LYS A 50 -1.48 -10.70 -5.37
CA LYS A 50 -1.34 -11.92 -6.18
C LYS A 50 -1.03 -11.55 -7.63
N LYS A 51 -0.25 -12.39 -8.31
CA LYS A 51 0.14 -12.14 -9.70
C LYS A 51 -1.06 -11.76 -10.56
N GLY A 52 -0.88 -10.80 -11.43
CA GLY A 52 -1.91 -10.34 -12.36
C GLY A 52 -3.05 -9.57 -11.73
N THR A 53 -3.03 -9.34 -10.42
CA THR A 53 -4.10 -8.62 -9.72
C THR A 53 -3.55 -7.37 -9.05
N GLY A 54 -4.44 -6.50 -8.63
CA GLY A 54 -4.04 -5.29 -7.92
C GLY A 54 -5.15 -4.28 -7.82
N SER A 55 -4.80 -3.02 -7.99
CA SER A 55 -5.77 -1.95 -7.82
C SER A 55 -6.51 -1.64 -9.11
N LYS A 56 -7.76 -1.20 -8.96
CA LYS A 56 -8.50 -0.52 -10.02
C LYS A 56 -7.99 0.91 -10.13
N ALA A 57 -8.39 1.61 -11.19
CA ALA A 57 -8.09 3.03 -11.31
C ALA A 57 -8.70 3.79 -10.13
N HIS A 58 -7.86 4.50 -9.39
CA HIS A 58 -8.29 5.20 -8.18
C HIS A 58 -7.30 6.31 -7.86
N PHE A 59 -7.69 7.16 -6.92
CA PHE A 59 -6.80 8.18 -6.36
C PHE A 59 -7.10 8.33 -4.88
N HIS A 60 -6.16 8.91 -4.16
CA HIS A 60 -6.31 9.19 -2.74
C HIS A 60 -5.63 10.51 -2.39
N PRO A 61 -6.10 11.18 -1.34
CA PRO A 61 -5.61 12.52 -1.03
C PRO A 61 -4.22 12.53 -0.37
N ASP A 62 -3.73 11.39 0.06
CA ASP A 62 -2.39 11.31 0.65
C ASP A 62 -1.33 11.09 -0.41
N GLU A 63 -0.11 11.49 -0.07
CA GLU A 63 1.08 11.12 -0.83
C GLU A 63 1.51 9.73 -0.37
N THR A 64 1.89 8.86 -1.31
CA THR A 64 2.21 7.47 -1.02
C THR A 64 3.54 7.05 -1.62
N PHE A 65 4.28 6.25 -0.89
CA PHE A 65 5.46 5.55 -1.39
C PHE A 65 5.24 4.05 -1.29
N ASN A 66 5.62 3.32 -2.34
CA ASN A 66 5.68 1.86 -2.33
C ASN A 66 7.11 1.44 -2.63
N TYR A 67 7.71 0.63 -1.76
CA TYR A 67 9.02 0.07 -2.02
C TYR A 67 8.90 -1.42 -2.28
N VAL A 68 9.25 -1.87 -3.49
CA VAL A 68 9.04 -3.25 -3.92
C VAL A 68 10.13 -4.14 -3.35
N LEU A 69 9.73 -5.09 -2.52
CA LEU A 69 10.63 -6.06 -1.88
C LEU A 69 10.75 -7.33 -2.69
N LYS A 70 9.70 -7.74 -3.40
CA LYS A 70 9.67 -8.98 -4.17
C LYS A 70 8.71 -8.79 -5.33
N GLY A 71 9.05 -9.35 -6.48
CA GLY A 71 8.23 -9.22 -7.68
C GLY A 71 8.31 -7.84 -8.29
N ALA A 72 7.27 -7.43 -8.97
CA ALA A 72 7.21 -6.15 -9.65
C ALA A 72 5.77 -5.67 -9.77
N LEU A 73 5.59 -4.35 -9.85
CA LEU A 73 4.29 -3.74 -10.10
C LEU A 73 4.25 -3.18 -11.50
N LYS A 74 3.18 -3.47 -12.22
CA LYS A 74 2.87 -2.85 -13.51
C LYS A 74 1.92 -1.69 -13.25
N VAL A 75 2.30 -0.50 -13.69
CA VAL A 75 1.61 0.74 -13.32
C VAL A 75 1.17 1.49 -14.56
N HIS A 76 -0.03 2.08 -14.49
CA HIS A 76 -0.47 3.11 -15.41
C HIS A 76 -0.75 4.36 -14.59
N MET A 77 -0.01 5.41 -14.85
CA MET A 77 -0.14 6.68 -14.11
C MET A 77 0.45 7.81 -14.94
N ASP A 78 -0.22 8.97 -14.89
CA ASP A 78 0.25 10.19 -15.55
C ASP A 78 0.48 9.98 -17.05
N GLY A 79 -0.42 9.22 -17.69
CA GLY A 79 -0.32 8.93 -19.12
C GLY A 79 0.79 7.96 -19.52
N MET A 80 1.43 7.32 -18.56
CA MET A 80 2.55 6.41 -18.81
C MET A 80 2.25 5.01 -18.32
N ASP A 81 2.79 4.03 -19.02
CA ASP A 81 2.81 2.64 -18.57
C ASP A 81 4.25 2.28 -18.21
N PHE A 82 4.45 1.74 -17.03
CA PHE A 82 5.80 1.37 -16.60
C PHE A 82 5.76 0.26 -15.56
N VAL A 83 6.90 -0.33 -15.30
CA VAL A 83 7.08 -1.38 -14.31
C VAL A 83 7.97 -0.86 -13.20
N VAL A 84 7.58 -1.13 -11.95
CA VAL A 84 8.39 -0.85 -10.78
C VAL A 84 8.97 -2.19 -10.31
N PRO A 85 10.25 -2.46 -10.57
CA PRO A 85 10.84 -3.75 -10.20
C PRO A 85 11.27 -3.77 -8.74
N THR A 86 11.66 -4.95 -8.28
CA THR A 86 12.24 -5.14 -6.95
C THR A 86 13.39 -4.16 -6.72
N GLY A 87 13.40 -3.56 -5.55
CA GLY A 87 14.46 -2.60 -5.17
C GLY A 87 14.17 -1.16 -5.56
N CYS A 88 13.01 -0.90 -6.17
CA CYS A 88 12.66 0.45 -6.61
C CYS A 88 11.53 1.03 -5.78
N LEU A 89 11.59 2.35 -5.60
CA LEU A 89 10.56 3.12 -4.92
C LEU A 89 9.58 3.68 -5.95
N PHE A 90 8.29 3.48 -5.71
CA PHE A 90 7.23 4.02 -6.54
C PHE A 90 6.59 5.18 -5.77
N HIS A 91 6.67 6.37 -6.33
CA HIS A 91 6.11 7.58 -5.74
C HIS A 91 4.76 7.88 -6.38
N ILE A 92 3.73 7.99 -5.56
CA ILE A 92 2.38 8.32 -5.99
C ILE A 92 2.01 9.68 -5.40
N PRO A 93 1.99 10.74 -6.21
CA PRO A 93 1.56 12.05 -5.72
C PRO A 93 0.12 12.06 -5.24
N ALA A 94 -0.19 12.95 -4.32
CA ALA A 94 -1.55 13.12 -3.82
C ALA A 94 -2.52 13.36 -4.98
N ASN A 95 -3.68 12.71 -4.92
CA ASN A 95 -4.79 12.87 -5.88
C ASN A 95 -4.49 12.43 -7.32
N MET A 96 -3.40 11.75 -7.56
CA MET A 96 -3.07 11.29 -8.90
C MET A 96 -3.71 9.92 -9.16
N VAL A 97 -4.53 9.83 -10.21
CA VAL A 97 -5.17 8.57 -10.59
C VAL A 97 -4.12 7.58 -11.05
N HIS A 98 -4.20 6.36 -10.56
CA HIS A 98 -3.25 5.31 -10.92
C HIS A 98 -3.87 3.93 -10.85
N ILE A 99 -3.24 3.00 -11.55
CA ILE A 99 -3.53 1.57 -11.51
C ILE A 99 -2.19 0.88 -11.22
N ALA A 100 -2.17 -0.05 -10.27
CA ALA A 100 -0.95 -0.78 -9.95
C ALA A 100 -1.31 -2.24 -9.68
N VAL A 101 -0.77 -3.14 -10.49
CA VAL A 101 -1.04 -4.58 -10.38
C VAL A 101 0.27 -5.35 -10.30
N ALA A 102 0.27 -6.50 -9.65
CA ALA A 102 1.39 -7.41 -9.71
C ALA A 102 1.50 -7.95 -11.13
N THR A 103 2.71 -8.08 -11.66
CA THR A 103 2.89 -8.59 -13.03
C THR A 103 2.48 -10.05 -13.12
N GLU A 104 2.31 -10.54 -14.33
CA GLU A 104 1.93 -11.93 -14.58
C GLU A 104 3.05 -12.92 -14.21
N GLU A 105 4.22 -12.42 -13.87
CA GLU A 105 5.36 -13.26 -13.53
C GLU A 105 5.33 -13.77 -12.10
N GLY A 106 4.58 -13.14 -11.22
CA GLY A 106 4.48 -13.58 -9.84
C GLY A 106 3.81 -12.56 -8.93
N ASP A 107 3.64 -12.95 -7.68
CA ASP A 107 3.12 -12.05 -6.64
C ASP A 107 4.09 -10.92 -6.40
N ALA A 108 3.56 -9.77 -5.99
CA ALA A 108 4.38 -8.62 -5.62
C ALA A 108 4.20 -8.32 -4.13
N THR A 109 5.31 -8.13 -3.43
CA THR A 109 5.31 -7.74 -2.02
C THR A 109 6.05 -6.43 -1.89
N TYR A 110 5.45 -5.48 -1.19
CA TYR A 110 6.02 -4.14 -1.05
C TYR A 110 5.64 -3.52 0.27
N LEU A 111 6.46 -2.56 0.71
CA LEU A 111 6.12 -1.69 1.83
C LEU A 111 5.37 -0.49 1.27
N VAL A 112 4.32 -0.07 1.96
CA VAL A 112 3.58 1.13 1.64
C VAL A 112 3.70 2.10 2.80
N TRP A 113 4.00 3.37 2.47
CA TRP A 113 3.96 4.48 3.41
C TRP A 113 3.06 5.55 2.85
N ARG A 114 2.27 6.18 3.72
CA ARG A 114 1.51 7.35 3.32
C ARG A 114 1.29 8.25 4.52
N ASP A 115 1.12 9.55 4.25
CA ASP A 115 0.77 10.48 5.29
C ASP A 115 -0.69 10.28 5.72
N ARG A 116 -1.03 10.75 6.90
CA ARG A 116 -2.38 10.63 7.45
C ARG A 116 -3.08 11.98 7.56
N VAL A 117 -2.60 13.00 6.85
CA VAL A 117 -3.15 14.36 6.97
C VAL A 117 -4.62 14.40 6.58
N ALA A 118 -4.94 13.90 5.38
CA ALA A 118 -6.31 13.91 4.88
C ALA A 118 -7.23 13.00 5.70
N GLU A 119 -6.73 11.83 6.10
CA GLU A 119 -7.48 10.91 6.94
C GLU A 119 -7.89 11.57 8.25
N LYS A 120 -6.97 12.29 8.90
CA LYS A 120 -7.24 12.99 10.15
C LYS A 120 -8.20 14.15 9.98
N GLN A 121 -8.36 14.64 8.75
CA GLN A 121 -9.34 15.67 8.41
C GLN A 121 -10.68 15.08 7.98
N GLY A 122 -10.85 13.78 8.07
CA GLY A 122 -12.11 13.12 7.71
C GLY A 122 -12.31 12.92 6.23
N LYS A 123 -11.29 13.10 5.40
CA LYS A 123 -11.40 12.90 3.95
C LYS A 123 -11.37 11.41 3.60
N PRO A 124 -11.99 11.02 2.48
CA PRO A 124 -11.93 9.62 2.03
C PRO A 124 -10.50 9.17 1.83
N ILE A 125 -10.21 7.94 2.27
CA ILE A 125 -8.88 7.37 2.12
C ILE A 125 -8.59 7.08 0.65
N THR A 126 -9.57 6.60 -0.08
CA THR A 126 -9.42 6.22 -1.50
C THR A 126 -10.71 6.51 -2.24
N THR A 127 -10.59 7.00 -3.47
CA THR A 127 -11.72 7.26 -4.34
C THR A 127 -11.52 6.54 -5.66
N GLU A 128 -12.52 5.79 -6.08
CA GLU A 128 -12.51 5.08 -7.36
C GLU A 128 -12.63 6.11 -8.50
N ALA A 129 -11.79 5.97 -9.49
CA ALA A 129 -11.77 6.87 -10.62
C ALA A 129 -12.72 6.42 -11.73
#